data_4540f7cb982297a813a3c9a22505f89f
#
_entry.id   4540f7cb982297a813a3c9a22505f89f
#
_cell.length_a   1.000
_cell.length_b   1.000
_cell.length_c   1.000
_cell.angle_alpha   90.00
_cell.angle_beta   90.00
_cell.angle_gamma   90.00
#
_symmetry.space_group_name_H-M   'P 1'
#
loop_
_entity.id
_entity.type
_entity.pdbx_description
1 polymer ?
#
loop_
_entity_poly.entity_id
_entity_poly.type
_entity_poly.pdbx_seq_one_letter_code
_entity_poly.pdbx_strand_id
1 'polypeptide(L)'
;PMNPYLATLLTFAIAIASHYLSDAIPHWDYPLQSIENPEDKENRKWGSGRSALIKDISSMAVDGFLGVGIVLAVVRPVTAQEWIWVIAAIVGGCLPDFLQGLYMFRLKFLRPHQWLHDIFHSNIRLGPYPLFGIPFQLIIAVIALYILM
;
A
#
# COMPACT_ATOMS: atom_id res chain seq x y z
N PRO A 1 21.79 22.92 -4.42
CA PRO A 1 20.40 22.45 -4.30
C PRO A 1 20.09 21.45 -5.40
N MET A 2 19.43 20.35 -5.05
CA MET A 2 18.99 19.33 -5.98
C MET A 2 17.90 19.88 -6.91
N ASN A 3 17.95 19.47 -8.19
CA ASN A 3 16.91 19.83 -9.14
C ASN A 3 15.52 19.35 -8.64
N PRO A 4 14.48 20.20 -8.61
CA PRO A 4 13.18 19.85 -8.06
C PRO A 4 12.50 18.68 -8.80
N TYR A 5 12.70 18.53 -10.10
CA TYR A 5 12.19 17.39 -10.86
C TYR A 5 12.88 16.08 -10.45
N LEU A 6 14.20 16.11 -10.26
CA LEU A 6 14.95 14.96 -9.77
C LEU A 6 14.51 14.59 -8.36
N ALA A 7 14.32 15.58 -7.49
CA ALA A 7 13.81 15.35 -6.14
C ALA A 7 12.44 14.65 -6.15
N THR A 8 11.51 15.12 -7.00
CA THR A 8 10.18 14.51 -7.14
C THR A 8 10.26 13.05 -7.62
N LEU A 9 11.10 12.80 -8.65
CA LEU A 9 11.30 11.44 -9.17
C LEU A 9 11.89 10.50 -8.11
N LEU A 10 12.88 10.98 -7.36
CA LEU A 10 13.49 10.20 -6.28
C LEU A 10 12.49 9.94 -5.15
N THR A 11 11.71 10.94 -4.75
CA THR A 11 10.64 10.77 -3.75
C THR A 11 9.65 9.69 -4.17
N PHE A 12 9.18 9.73 -5.41
CA PHE A 12 8.29 8.71 -5.97
C PHE A 12 8.92 7.32 -5.98
N ALA A 13 10.17 7.19 -6.45
CA ALA A 13 10.88 5.92 -6.51
C ALA A 13 11.16 5.33 -5.12
N ILE A 14 11.56 6.19 -4.16
CA ILE A 14 11.77 5.79 -2.76
C ILE A 14 10.45 5.34 -2.13
N ALA A 15 9.34 6.01 -2.41
CA ALA A 15 8.04 5.62 -1.89
C ALA A 15 7.59 4.24 -2.40
N ILE A 16 7.81 3.94 -3.70
CA ILE A 16 7.59 2.58 -4.24
C ILE A 16 8.49 1.56 -3.54
N ALA A 17 9.77 1.85 -3.39
CA ALA A 17 10.70 0.93 -2.72
C ALA A 17 10.31 0.70 -1.26
N SER A 18 9.89 1.75 -0.55
CA SER A 18 9.42 1.68 0.84
C SER A 18 8.17 0.79 0.97
N HIS A 19 7.25 0.86 0.01
CA HIS A 19 6.08 -0.03 -0.03
C HIS A 19 6.52 -1.50 -0.04
N TYR A 20 7.36 -1.91 -0.99
CA TYR A 20 7.84 -3.30 -1.06
C TYR A 20 8.64 -3.72 0.19
N LEU A 21 9.41 -2.81 0.78
CA LEU A 21 10.11 -3.09 2.03
C LEU A 21 9.13 -3.30 3.19
N SER A 22 8.05 -2.52 3.24
CA SER A 22 6.99 -2.68 4.25
C SER A 22 6.25 -4.00 4.08
N ASP A 23 5.96 -4.42 2.85
CA ASP A 23 5.31 -5.69 2.55
C ASP A 23 6.16 -6.90 2.89
N ALA A 24 7.50 -6.76 2.87
CA ALA A 24 8.41 -7.81 3.30
C ALA A 24 8.37 -8.04 4.82
N ILE A 25 7.87 -7.08 5.59
CA ILE A 25 7.69 -7.21 7.05
C ILE A 25 6.33 -7.89 7.31
N PRO A 26 6.26 -8.90 8.21
CA PRO A 26 4.98 -9.47 8.60
C PRO A 26 4.01 -8.38 9.10
N HIS A 27 2.85 -8.29 8.49
CA HIS A 27 1.85 -7.30 8.85
C HIS A 27 0.47 -7.94 8.96
N TRP A 28 -0.45 -7.22 9.58
CA TRP A 28 -1.83 -7.66 9.71
C TRP A 28 -2.65 -7.16 8.54
N ASP A 29 -3.33 -8.10 7.87
CA ASP A 29 -4.28 -7.81 6.81
C ASP A 29 -5.64 -8.33 7.19
N TYR A 30 -6.68 -7.57 6.95
CA TYR A 30 -8.03 -8.10 7.05
C TYR A 30 -8.37 -8.92 5.80
N PRO A 31 -9.11 -10.04 5.98
CA PRO A 31 -9.47 -10.88 4.84
C PRO A 31 -10.43 -10.16 3.90
N LEU A 32 -10.05 -10.03 2.63
CA LEU A 32 -10.94 -9.54 1.59
C LEU A 32 -11.95 -10.63 1.23
N GLN A 33 -13.24 -10.28 1.31
CA GLN A 33 -14.36 -11.23 1.11
C GLN A 33 -14.71 -11.43 -0.36
N SER A 34 -14.33 -10.49 -1.21
CA SER A 34 -14.64 -10.51 -2.64
C SER A 34 -13.58 -11.21 -3.50
N ILE A 35 -12.47 -11.69 -2.93
CA ILE A 35 -11.43 -12.35 -3.71
C ILE A 35 -11.79 -13.82 -3.91
N GLU A 36 -11.86 -14.25 -5.17
CA GLU A 36 -11.89 -15.67 -5.56
C GLU A 36 -10.47 -16.21 -5.72
N ASN A 37 -10.27 -17.45 -5.27
CA ASN A 37 -9.00 -18.16 -5.29
C ASN A 37 -7.87 -17.40 -4.54
N PRO A 38 -8.06 -16.98 -3.27
CA PRO A 38 -7.10 -16.14 -2.56
C PRO A 38 -5.72 -16.82 -2.37
N GLU A 39 -5.69 -18.16 -2.34
CA GLU A 39 -4.45 -18.93 -2.18
C GLU A 39 -3.70 -19.12 -3.52
N ASP A 40 -4.38 -19.00 -4.65
CA ASP A 40 -3.79 -19.12 -5.97
C ASP A 40 -3.35 -17.75 -6.47
N LYS A 41 -2.09 -17.41 -6.23
CA LYS A 41 -1.51 -16.11 -6.57
C LYS A 41 -1.66 -15.75 -8.06
N GLU A 42 -1.66 -16.76 -8.96
CA GLU A 42 -1.78 -16.53 -10.40
C GLU A 42 -3.23 -16.35 -10.87
N ASN A 43 -4.19 -16.99 -10.22
CA ASN A 43 -5.60 -17.01 -10.63
C ASN A 43 -6.52 -16.25 -9.69
N ARG A 44 -5.99 -15.59 -8.64
CA ARG A 44 -6.80 -14.73 -7.79
C ARG A 44 -7.44 -13.62 -8.62
N LYS A 45 -8.69 -13.31 -8.32
CA LYS A 45 -9.48 -12.29 -9.02
C LYS A 45 -10.58 -11.75 -8.12
N TRP A 46 -11.09 -10.59 -8.50
CA TRP A 46 -12.33 -10.11 -7.92
C TRP A 46 -13.49 -11.04 -8.31
N GLY A 47 -14.27 -11.45 -7.33
CA GLY A 47 -15.45 -12.25 -7.51
C GLY A 47 -16.66 -11.43 -7.97
N SER A 48 -17.73 -12.12 -8.34
CA SER A 48 -18.97 -11.51 -8.85
C SER A 48 -19.87 -10.91 -7.76
N GLY A 49 -19.54 -11.07 -6.50
CA GLY A 49 -20.33 -10.58 -5.35
C GLY A 49 -20.22 -9.08 -5.18
N ARG A 50 -21.11 -8.29 -5.81
CA ARG A 50 -21.08 -6.82 -5.78
C ARG A 50 -21.04 -6.23 -4.37
N SER A 51 -21.80 -6.80 -3.42
CA SER A 51 -21.83 -6.31 -2.03
C SER A 51 -20.49 -6.53 -1.33
N ALA A 52 -19.88 -7.71 -1.49
CA ALA A 52 -18.55 -8.00 -0.93
C ALA A 52 -17.48 -7.09 -1.53
N LEU A 53 -17.51 -6.90 -2.85
CA LEU A 53 -16.56 -6.01 -3.53
C LEU A 53 -16.68 -4.56 -3.04
N ILE A 54 -17.90 -4.02 -2.92
CA ILE A 54 -18.11 -2.66 -2.41
C ILE A 54 -17.59 -2.55 -0.98
N LYS A 55 -17.85 -3.53 -0.11
CA LYS A 55 -17.37 -3.54 1.26
C LYS A 55 -15.84 -3.51 1.32
N ASP A 56 -15.19 -4.38 0.55
CA ASP A 56 -13.73 -4.47 0.53
C ASP A 56 -13.09 -3.18 -0.01
N ILE A 57 -13.59 -2.66 -1.14
CA ILE A 57 -13.12 -1.38 -1.69
C ILE A 57 -13.35 -0.23 -0.70
N SER A 58 -14.49 -0.20 0.00
CA SER A 58 -14.77 0.83 0.99
C SER A 58 -13.81 0.76 2.17
N SER A 59 -13.49 -0.45 2.65
CA SER A 59 -12.50 -0.63 3.73
C SER A 59 -11.12 -0.16 3.30
N MET A 60 -10.65 -0.57 2.12
CA MET A 60 -9.37 -0.11 1.56
C MET A 60 -9.33 1.41 1.36
N ALA A 61 -10.45 2.02 0.93
CA ALA A 61 -10.53 3.47 0.78
C ALA A 61 -10.44 4.19 2.13
N VAL A 62 -11.10 3.68 3.18
CA VAL A 62 -10.99 4.24 4.53
C VAL A 62 -9.54 4.20 5.03
N ASP A 63 -8.86 3.06 4.88
CA ASP A 63 -7.46 2.92 5.27
C ASP A 63 -6.55 3.87 4.48
N GLY A 64 -6.76 3.97 3.17
CA GLY A 64 -6.02 4.89 2.31
C GLY A 64 -6.22 6.35 2.71
N PHE A 65 -7.46 6.78 2.94
CA PHE A 65 -7.76 8.15 3.40
C PHE A 65 -7.19 8.44 4.78
N LEU A 66 -7.24 7.47 5.70
CA LEU A 66 -6.63 7.59 7.01
C LEU A 66 -5.10 7.76 6.89
N GLY A 67 -4.45 6.93 6.07
CA GLY A 67 -3.01 7.04 5.80
C GLY A 67 -2.62 8.39 5.20
N VAL A 68 -3.36 8.86 4.18
CA VAL A 68 -3.16 10.20 3.60
C VAL A 68 -3.34 11.29 4.65
N GLY A 69 -4.39 11.19 5.48
CA GLY A 69 -4.64 12.15 6.57
C GLY A 69 -3.49 12.22 7.57
N ILE A 70 -2.92 11.07 7.96
CA ILE A 70 -1.75 11.01 8.84
C ILE A 70 -0.53 11.66 8.19
N VAL A 71 -0.23 11.33 6.92
CA VAL A 71 0.89 11.93 6.18
C VAL A 71 0.75 13.45 6.13
N LEU A 72 -0.42 13.98 5.79
CA LEU A 72 -0.66 15.42 5.72
C LEU A 72 -0.58 16.11 7.10
N ALA A 73 -1.04 15.43 8.15
CA ALA A 73 -0.96 15.95 9.52
C ALA A 73 0.50 16.05 10.04
N VAL A 74 1.36 15.12 9.61
CA VAL A 74 2.78 15.07 9.99
C VAL A 74 3.61 16.02 9.13
N VAL A 75 3.50 15.91 7.81
CA VAL A 75 4.38 16.66 6.86
C VAL A 75 3.97 18.13 6.75
N ARG A 76 2.67 18.45 6.79
CA ARG A 76 2.11 19.81 6.72
C ARG A 76 2.70 20.64 5.57
N PRO A 77 2.56 20.21 4.31
CA PRO A 77 3.14 20.93 3.18
C PRO A 77 2.57 22.34 3.07
N VAL A 78 3.45 23.34 2.91
CA VAL A 78 3.09 24.76 2.81
C VAL A 78 3.28 25.29 1.40
N THR A 79 4.38 24.90 0.74
CA THR A 79 4.72 25.35 -0.60
C THR A 79 4.17 24.41 -1.68
N ALA A 80 3.96 24.91 -2.89
CA ALA A 80 3.56 24.10 -4.03
C ALA A 80 4.54 22.94 -4.30
N GLN A 81 5.84 23.17 -4.09
CA GLN A 81 6.86 22.15 -4.28
C GLN A 81 6.74 21.02 -3.24
N GLU A 82 6.48 21.33 -1.98
CA GLU A 82 6.24 20.34 -0.93
C GLU A 82 4.99 19.52 -1.23
N TRP A 83 3.92 20.14 -1.71
CA TRP A 83 2.72 19.43 -2.16
C TRP A 83 3.02 18.44 -3.27
N ILE A 84 3.85 18.82 -4.27
CA ILE A 84 4.26 17.93 -5.35
C ILE A 84 5.01 16.71 -4.78
N TRP A 85 5.92 16.91 -3.84
CA TRP A 85 6.66 15.80 -3.21
C TRP A 85 5.76 14.89 -2.37
N VAL A 86 4.86 15.46 -1.59
CA VAL A 86 3.89 14.68 -0.79
C VAL A 86 2.96 13.87 -1.69
N ILE A 87 2.44 14.46 -2.76
CA ILE A 87 1.62 13.74 -3.74
C ILE A 87 2.44 12.62 -4.40
N ALA A 88 3.68 12.89 -4.80
CA ALA A 88 4.56 11.88 -5.38
C ALA A 88 4.82 10.71 -4.40
N ALA A 89 5.03 11.00 -3.12
CA ALA A 89 5.19 9.99 -2.08
C ALA A 89 3.93 9.15 -1.89
N ILE A 90 2.76 9.78 -1.76
CA ILE A 90 1.46 9.10 -1.59
C ILE A 90 1.17 8.22 -2.81
N VAL A 91 1.30 8.76 -4.02
CA VAL A 91 1.04 8.01 -5.25
C VAL A 91 2.03 6.86 -5.40
N GLY A 92 3.32 7.09 -5.15
CA GLY A 92 4.34 6.04 -5.21
C GLY A 92 4.09 4.93 -4.20
N GLY A 93 3.72 5.29 -2.96
CA GLY A 93 3.43 4.32 -1.90
C GLY A 93 2.17 3.48 -2.15
N CYS A 94 1.14 4.06 -2.77
CA CYS A 94 -0.11 3.35 -3.06
C CYS A 94 -0.11 2.60 -4.40
N LEU A 95 0.82 2.94 -5.31
CA LEU A 95 0.82 2.43 -6.68
C LEU A 95 0.91 0.90 -6.77
N PRO A 96 1.76 0.19 -6.00
CA PRO A 96 1.86 -1.26 -6.11
C PRO A 96 0.53 -1.96 -5.80
N ASP A 97 -0.17 -1.59 -4.72
CA ASP A 97 -1.47 -2.17 -4.37
C ASP A 97 -2.56 -1.81 -5.40
N PHE A 98 -2.54 -0.58 -5.90
CA PHE A 98 -3.46 -0.17 -6.95
C PHE A 98 -3.30 -1.03 -8.21
N LEU A 99 -2.05 -1.28 -8.63
CA LEU A 99 -1.75 -2.15 -9.78
C LEU A 99 -2.13 -3.61 -9.50
N GLN A 100 -1.95 -4.11 -8.27
CA GLN A 100 -2.44 -5.42 -7.85
C GLN A 100 -3.98 -5.48 -7.97
N GLY A 101 -4.69 -4.48 -7.48
CA GLY A 101 -6.14 -4.37 -7.63
C GLY A 101 -6.59 -4.42 -9.09
N LEU A 102 -5.88 -3.70 -9.97
CA LEU A 102 -6.13 -3.74 -11.42
C LEU A 102 -5.84 -5.12 -12.04
N TYR A 103 -4.76 -5.79 -11.61
CA TYR A 103 -4.46 -7.15 -12.06
C TYR A 103 -5.60 -8.12 -11.75
N MET A 104 -6.22 -8.01 -10.59
CA MET A 104 -7.37 -8.83 -10.19
C MET A 104 -8.62 -8.58 -11.03
N PHE A 105 -8.74 -7.45 -11.77
CA PHE A 105 -9.73 -7.25 -12.84
C PHE A 105 -9.35 -7.91 -14.17
N ARG A 106 -8.44 -8.87 -14.16
CA ARG A 106 -7.99 -9.64 -15.33
C ARG A 106 -7.11 -8.86 -16.33
N LEU A 107 -6.48 -7.79 -15.90
CA LEU A 107 -5.51 -7.06 -16.71
C LEU A 107 -4.15 -7.82 -16.74
N LYS A 108 -4.09 -8.86 -17.56
CA LYS A 108 -2.95 -9.82 -17.60
C LYS A 108 -1.60 -9.20 -17.95
N PHE A 109 -1.57 -8.03 -18.59
CA PHE A 109 -0.32 -7.31 -18.87
C PHE A 109 0.39 -6.86 -17.58
N LEU A 110 -0.33 -6.79 -16.45
CA LEU A 110 0.24 -6.48 -15.13
C LEU A 110 0.86 -7.71 -14.42
N ARG A 111 0.89 -8.88 -15.07
CA ARG A 111 1.46 -10.11 -14.49
C ARG A 111 2.92 -9.94 -14.00
N PRO A 112 3.84 -9.25 -14.72
CA PRO A 112 5.19 -9.02 -14.22
C PRO A 112 5.22 -8.22 -12.92
N HIS A 113 4.38 -7.20 -12.80
CA HIS A 113 4.21 -6.42 -11.57
C HIS A 113 3.67 -7.30 -10.44
N GLN A 114 2.61 -8.08 -10.70
CA GLN A 114 2.04 -8.98 -9.69
C GLN A 114 3.07 -10.00 -9.19
N TRP A 115 3.86 -10.58 -10.08
CA TRP A 115 4.95 -11.49 -9.70
C TRP A 115 5.97 -10.82 -8.78
N LEU A 116 6.37 -9.59 -9.10
CA LEU A 116 7.28 -8.79 -8.26
C LEU A 116 6.69 -8.53 -6.88
N HIS A 117 5.43 -8.11 -6.82
CA HIS A 117 4.71 -7.86 -5.58
C HIS A 117 4.63 -9.13 -4.71
N ASP A 118 4.30 -10.28 -5.31
CA ASP A 118 4.22 -11.55 -4.60
C ASP A 118 5.56 -12.05 -4.04
N ILE A 119 6.70 -11.66 -4.65
CA ILE A 119 8.05 -12.00 -4.15
C ILE A 119 8.34 -11.22 -2.86
N PHE A 120 8.03 -9.92 -2.83
CA PHE A 120 8.32 -9.07 -1.69
C PHE A 120 7.32 -9.24 -0.55
N HIS A 121 6.08 -9.65 -0.86
CA HIS A 121 5.06 -9.81 0.17
C HIS A 121 5.37 -10.96 1.14
N SER A 122 5.40 -10.65 2.44
CA SER A 122 5.67 -11.61 3.51
C SER A 122 4.74 -12.82 3.44
N ASN A 123 5.33 -14.02 3.60
CA ASN A 123 4.55 -15.25 3.71
C ASN A 123 3.97 -15.48 5.14
N ILE A 124 4.40 -14.67 6.11
CA ILE A 124 3.90 -14.73 7.49
C ILE A 124 2.64 -13.88 7.57
N ARG A 125 1.49 -14.55 7.68
CA ARG A 125 0.18 -13.90 7.74
C ARG A 125 -0.23 -13.66 9.18
N LEU A 126 -0.37 -12.41 9.59
CA LEU A 126 -0.87 -12.01 10.91
C LEU A 126 -2.39 -11.75 10.91
N GLY A 127 -3.05 -11.85 9.75
CA GLY A 127 -4.51 -11.67 9.61
C GLY A 127 -5.34 -12.44 10.63
N PRO A 128 -5.08 -13.74 10.91
CA PRO A 128 -5.79 -14.49 11.94
C PRO A 128 -5.51 -14.00 13.37
N TYR A 129 -4.48 -13.18 13.60
CA TYR A 129 -3.99 -12.78 14.92
C TYR A 129 -4.00 -11.24 15.10
N PRO A 130 -5.17 -10.57 15.08
CA PRO A 130 -5.23 -9.11 15.13
C PRO A 130 -4.63 -8.52 16.41
N LEU A 131 -4.71 -9.24 17.54
CA LEU A 131 -4.14 -8.81 18.82
C LEU A 131 -2.61 -8.73 18.82
N PHE A 132 -1.93 -9.38 17.90
CA PHE A 132 -0.49 -9.30 17.71
C PHE A 132 -0.13 -8.45 16.50
N GLY A 133 -0.82 -8.63 15.39
CA GLY A 133 -0.51 -7.95 14.13
C GLY A 133 -0.73 -6.44 14.19
N ILE A 134 -1.85 -5.98 14.75
CA ILE A 134 -2.15 -4.56 14.85
C ILE A 134 -1.15 -3.82 15.75
N PRO A 135 -0.87 -4.25 17.00
CA PRO A 135 0.16 -3.60 17.81
C PRO A 135 1.54 -3.61 17.17
N PHE A 136 1.92 -4.68 16.49
CA PHE A 136 3.19 -4.77 15.80
C PHE A 136 3.31 -3.72 14.69
N GLN A 137 2.28 -3.54 13.85
CA GLN A 137 2.24 -2.49 12.83
C GLN A 137 2.29 -1.09 13.43
N LEU A 138 1.57 -0.86 14.54
CA LEU A 138 1.59 0.43 15.24
C LEU A 138 2.98 0.75 15.76
N ILE A 139 3.71 -0.22 16.31
CA ILE A 139 5.10 -0.03 16.75
C ILE A 139 5.98 0.39 15.56
N ILE A 140 5.88 -0.29 14.41
CA ILE A 140 6.65 0.06 13.22
C ILE A 140 6.30 1.48 12.75
N ALA A 141 5.01 1.83 12.72
CA ALA A 141 4.57 3.17 12.33
C ALA A 141 5.10 4.25 13.28
N VAL A 142 5.08 4.00 14.61
CA VAL A 142 5.62 4.93 15.60
C VAL A 142 7.14 5.09 15.44
N ILE A 143 7.89 3.99 15.22
CA ILE A 143 9.33 4.05 14.96
C ILE A 143 9.60 4.86 13.69
N ALA A 144 8.87 4.62 12.61
CA ALA A 144 9.03 5.37 11.37
C ALA A 144 8.76 6.88 11.56
N LEU A 145 7.71 7.23 12.30
CA LEU A 145 7.39 8.62 12.63
C LEU A 145 8.49 9.25 13.49
N TYR A 146 9.02 8.53 14.49
CA TYR A 146 10.09 9.01 15.35
C TYR A 146 11.39 9.30 14.58
N ILE A 147 11.70 8.49 13.56
CA ILE A 147 12.89 8.71 12.71
C ILE A 147 12.72 9.96 11.82
N LEU A 148 11.47 10.30 11.47
CA LEU A 148 11.16 11.45 10.60
C LEU A 148 11.07 12.79 11.36
N MET A 149 10.99 12.77 12.68
CA MET A 149 10.91 13.97 13.54
C MET A 149 12.28 14.41 14.02
#